data_d6d1deedb3195da350fc0e03053c9758
#
_entry.id   d6d1deedb3195da350fc0e03053c9758
#
_cell.length_a   1.000
_cell.length_b   1.000
_cell.length_c   1.000
_cell.angle_alpha   90.00
_cell.angle_beta   90.00
_cell.angle_gamma   90.00
#
_symmetry.space_group_name_H-M   'P 1'
#
loop_
_entity.id
_entity.type
_entity.pdbx_description
1 polymer ?
#
loop_
_entity_poly.entity_id
_entity_poly.type
_entity_poly.pdbx_seq_one_letter_code
_entity_poly.pdbx_strand_id
1 'polypeptide(L)'
;MSFMNMESADLLPYGLGSPELVEFQNGYFVCKDICSDLACLDALLKENGFRLRLESAYRPFEKQLSIWNRKARGELALLDEFGKPMQRPQDEEELMYAILTWSALPGASRHHLGTDIDVVDGNACPEGYEVQLTPDECTGMFAKFHKFLDARFAANGAFGFSRVFVPGRGKIKPEGWHIAHLPTSRRLLEGFSLDTLRRIYEATDIACKRVILARLDSLAEDFIYPYFI
;
A
#
# COMPACT_ATOMS: atom_id res chain seq x y z
N MET A 1 -0.27 -29.09 -7.78
CA MET A 1 -1.72 -28.75 -7.73
C MET A 1 -1.87 -27.38 -8.34
N SER A 2 -2.76 -27.24 -9.31
CA SER A 2 -3.00 -25.95 -9.96
C SER A 2 -3.61 -24.99 -8.93
N PHE A 3 -3.16 -23.77 -8.89
CA PHE A 3 -3.68 -22.63 -8.14
C PHE A 3 -5.20 -22.36 -8.38
N MET A 4 -5.74 -22.91 -9.46
CA MET A 4 -7.17 -22.88 -9.81
C MET A 4 -8.10 -23.62 -8.82
N ASN A 5 -7.58 -24.35 -7.83
CA ASN A 5 -8.39 -25.10 -6.85
C ASN A 5 -8.41 -24.45 -5.45
N MET A 6 -7.89 -23.24 -5.28
CA MET A 6 -7.99 -22.51 -4.02
C MET A 6 -9.33 -21.77 -3.93
N GLU A 7 -9.93 -21.75 -2.75
CA GLU A 7 -11.14 -20.97 -2.53
C GLU A 7 -10.83 -19.47 -2.60
N SER A 8 -11.81 -18.66 -2.99
CA SER A 8 -11.64 -17.19 -3.12
C SER A 8 -11.14 -16.54 -1.80
N ALA A 9 -11.52 -17.11 -0.66
CA ALA A 9 -11.07 -16.65 0.65
C ALA A 9 -9.56 -16.84 0.86
N ASP A 10 -9.00 -17.94 0.39
CA ASP A 10 -7.58 -18.26 0.48
C ASP A 10 -6.71 -17.31 -0.39
N LEU A 11 -7.33 -16.69 -1.39
CA LEU A 11 -6.68 -15.80 -2.35
C LEU A 11 -6.79 -14.32 -1.98
N LEU A 12 -7.58 -14.00 -0.94
CA LEU A 12 -7.81 -12.62 -0.49
C LEU A 12 -6.51 -11.89 -0.10
N PRO A 13 -5.58 -12.46 0.69
CA PRO A 13 -4.36 -11.76 1.08
C PRO A 13 -3.49 -11.33 -0.10
N TYR A 14 -3.65 -11.98 -1.25
CA TYR A 14 -2.85 -11.72 -2.47
C TYR A 14 -3.54 -10.75 -3.44
N GLY A 15 -4.75 -10.25 -3.12
CA GLY A 15 -5.54 -9.41 -4.02
C GLY A 15 -6.12 -10.13 -5.24
N LEU A 16 -6.12 -11.48 -5.23
CA LEU A 16 -6.77 -12.35 -6.21
C LEU A 16 -8.19 -12.75 -5.79
N GLY A 17 -8.53 -12.56 -4.51
CA GLY A 17 -9.86 -12.42 -3.97
C GLY A 17 -10.07 -11.00 -3.46
N SER A 18 -11.28 -10.66 -3.04
CA SER A 18 -11.55 -9.38 -2.43
C SER A 18 -12.40 -9.54 -1.16
N PRO A 19 -12.18 -8.69 -0.13
CA PRO A 19 -13.15 -8.56 0.96
C PRO A 19 -14.46 -7.99 0.43
N GLU A 20 -15.49 -7.95 1.26
CA GLU A 20 -16.68 -7.16 0.94
C GLU A 20 -16.28 -5.67 0.86
N LEU A 21 -16.44 -5.08 -0.32
CA LEU A 21 -16.02 -3.72 -0.62
C LEU A 21 -17.22 -2.77 -0.66
N VAL A 22 -17.01 -1.56 -0.14
CA VAL A 22 -17.97 -0.45 -0.18
C VAL A 22 -17.27 0.79 -0.71
N GLU A 23 -17.94 1.54 -1.58
CA GLU A 23 -17.44 2.84 -2.00
C GLU A 23 -17.52 3.83 -0.82
N PHE A 24 -16.38 4.43 -0.48
CA PHE A 24 -16.29 5.42 0.60
C PHE A 24 -16.25 6.85 0.06
N GLN A 25 -15.46 7.09 -0.97
CA GLN A 25 -15.27 8.42 -1.56
C GLN A 25 -14.95 8.32 -3.06
N ASN A 26 -15.68 9.00 -3.93
CA ASN A 26 -15.31 9.32 -5.34
C ASN A 26 -14.69 8.14 -6.13
N GLY A 27 -15.29 6.96 -6.06
CA GLY A 27 -14.79 5.76 -6.75
C GLY A 27 -13.70 4.99 -5.97
N TYR A 28 -13.33 5.42 -4.76
CA TYR A 28 -12.44 4.65 -3.89
C TYR A 28 -13.23 3.66 -3.05
N PHE A 29 -12.86 2.38 -3.17
CA PHE A 29 -13.48 1.28 -2.43
C PHE A 29 -12.60 0.86 -1.27
N VAL A 30 -13.24 0.59 -0.13
CA VAL A 30 -12.58 0.09 1.08
C VAL A 30 -13.28 -1.18 1.57
N CYS A 31 -12.60 -1.97 2.41
CA CYS A 31 -13.22 -3.09 3.10
C CYS A 31 -14.39 -2.58 3.96
N LYS A 32 -15.55 -3.22 3.86
CA LYS A 32 -16.76 -2.86 4.62
C LYS A 32 -16.52 -2.78 6.11
N ASP A 33 -15.69 -3.69 6.63
CA ASP A 33 -15.43 -3.81 8.07
C ASP A 33 -14.71 -2.60 8.68
N ILE A 34 -14.10 -1.73 7.85
CA ILE A 34 -13.44 -0.50 8.32
C ILE A 34 -14.32 0.75 8.17
N CYS A 35 -15.49 0.65 7.52
CA CYS A 35 -16.27 1.85 7.14
C CYS A 35 -16.71 2.68 8.33
N SER A 36 -17.14 2.07 9.44
CA SER A 36 -17.56 2.81 10.64
C SER A 36 -16.40 3.56 11.28
N ASP A 37 -15.24 2.92 11.39
CA ASP A 37 -14.05 3.50 12.00
C ASP A 37 -13.45 4.58 11.11
N LEU A 38 -13.50 4.38 9.78
CA LEU A 38 -13.08 5.39 8.81
C LEU A 38 -14.01 6.62 8.83
N ALA A 39 -15.33 6.42 8.99
CA ALA A 39 -16.27 7.52 9.15
C ALA A 39 -16.04 8.30 10.46
N CYS A 40 -15.69 7.62 11.55
CA CYS A 40 -15.31 8.25 12.82
C CYS A 40 -14.00 9.07 12.66
N LEU A 41 -13.02 8.54 11.93
CA LEU A 41 -11.78 9.25 11.65
C LEU A 41 -12.05 10.50 10.79
N ASP A 42 -12.87 10.40 9.75
CA ASP A 42 -13.27 11.54 8.90
C ASP A 42 -13.99 12.62 9.71
N ALA A 43 -14.93 12.24 10.59
CA ALA A 43 -15.61 13.17 11.48
C ALA A 43 -14.62 13.90 12.42
N LEU A 44 -13.70 13.15 13.05
CA LEU A 44 -12.66 13.71 13.91
C LEU A 44 -11.77 14.72 13.15
N LEU A 45 -11.35 14.38 11.94
CA LEU A 45 -10.55 15.25 11.07
C LEU A 45 -11.32 16.53 10.74
N LYS A 46 -12.59 16.41 10.37
CA LYS A 46 -13.46 17.55 10.05
C LYS A 46 -13.65 18.49 11.22
N GLU A 47 -13.88 17.97 12.45
CA GLU A 47 -13.96 18.76 13.67
C GLU A 47 -12.69 19.56 13.96
N ASN A 48 -11.53 19.09 13.45
CA ASN A 48 -10.24 19.74 13.61
C ASN A 48 -9.81 20.57 12.37
N GLY A 49 -10.74 20.83 11.44
CA GLY A 49 -10.53 21.72 10.30
C GLY A 49 -9.87 21.07 9.09
N PHE A 50 -9.70 19.74 9.08
CA PHE A 50 -9.18 18.97 7.96
C PHE A 50 -10.31 18.39 7.10
N ARG A 51 -9.98 18.06 5.85
CA ARG A 51 -10.87 17.30 4.95
C ARG A 51 -10.15 16.03 4.50
N LEU A 52 -10.59 14.88 4.98
CA LEU A 52 -10.06 13.62 4.52
C LEU A 52 -10.29 13.47 3.01
N ARG A 53 -9.23 13.28 2.25
CA ARG A 53 -9.24 12.98 0.83
C ARG A 53 -8.42 11.72 0.57
N LEU A 54 -9.05 10.73 -0.05
CA LEU A 54 -8.39 9.50 -0.45
C LEU A 54 -7.69 9.69 -1.79
N GLU A 55 -6.46 9.19 -1.91
CA GLU A 55 -5.66 9.15 -3.15
C GLU A 55 -5.47 7.71 -3.64
N SER A 56 -5.60 6.72 -2.74
CA SER A 56 -5.60 5.29 -3.06
C SER A 56 -6.35 4.53 -1.96
N ALA A 57 -6.95 3.40 -2.33
CA ALA A 57 -7.63 2.49 -1.41
C ALA A 57 -7.47 1.05 -1.89
N TYR A 58 -8.54 0.24 -1.95
CA TYR A 58 -8.46 -1.12 -2.45
C TYR A 58 -7.80 -1.19 -3.83
N ARG A 59 -6.88 -2.14 -3.99
CA ARG A 59 -6.16 -2.38 -5.24
C ARG A 59 -6.07 -3.88 -5.50
N PRO A 60 -6.74 -4.42 -6.54
CA PRO A 60 -6.62 -5.83 -6.90
C PRO A 60 -5.22 -6.18 -7.41
N PHE A 61 -4.91 -7.48 -7.42
CA PHE A 61 -3.63 -8.02 -7.88
C PHE A 61 -3.23 -7.49 -9.27
N GLU A 62 -4.14 -7.55 -10.23
CA GLU A 62 -3.89 -7.16 -11.63
C GLU A 62 -3.51 -5.68 -11.75
N LYS A 63 -4.09 -4.83 -10.92
CA LYS A 63 -3.73 -3.41 -10.90
C LYS A 63 -2.32 -3.20 -10.37
N GLN A 64 -1.94 -3.90 -9.29
CA GLN A 64 -0.60 -3.84 -8.74
C GLN A 64 0.43 -4.43 -9.71
N LEU A 65 0.11 -5.56 -10.36
CA LEU A 65 0.93 -6.17 -11.40
C LEU A 65 1.15 -5.22 -12.59
N SER A 66 0.10 -4.51 -13.00
CA SER A 66 0.22 -3.50 -14.05
C SER A 66 1.17 -2.37 -13.65
N ILE A 67 1.07 -1.85 -12.41
CA ILE A 67 1.99 -0.81 -11.90
C ILE A 67 3.42 -1.32 -11.90
N TRP A 68 3.66 -2.52 -11.37
CA TRP A 68 4.96 -3.18 -11.32
C TRP A 68 5.59 -3.30 -12.72
N ASN A 69 4.86 -3.93 -13.63
CA ASN A 69 5.34 -4.20 -14.99
C ASN A 69 5.58 -2.89 -15.79
N ARG A 70 4.73 -1.87 -15.61
CA ARG A 70 4.90 -0.55 -16.24
C ARG A 70 6.12 0.19 -15.70
N LYS A 71 6.40 0.11 -14.40
CA LYS A 71 7.65 0.63 -13.82
C LYS A 71 8.87 -0.10 -14.38
N ALA A 72 8.81 -1.41 -14.47
CA ALA A 72 9.89 -2.21 -15.02
C ALA A 72 10.17 -1.89 -16.50
N ARG A 73 9.14 -1.54 -17.28
CA ARG A 73 9.29 -1.11 -18.68
C ARG A 73 9.67 0.37 -18.87
N GLY A 74 9.67 1.16 -17.77
CA GLY A 74 9.94 2.61 -17.84
C GLY A 74 8.75 3.45 -18.30
N GLU A 75 7.55 2.90 -18.31
CA GLU A 75 6.29 3.62 -18.62
C GLU A 75 5.79 4.44 -17.42
N LEU A 76 6.23 4.10 -16.23
CA LEU A 76 6.05 4.86 -15.00
C LEU A 76 7.41 5.20 -14.41
N ALA A 77 7.53 6.39 -13.84
CA ALA A 77 8.76 6.84 -13.22
C ALA A 77 9.17 5.94 -12.05
N LEU A 78 10.48 5.69 -11.93
CA LEU A 78 11.12 5.20 -10.72
C LEU A 78 11.55 6.39 -9.88
N LEU A 79 11.42 6.25 -8.58
CA LEU A 79 11.82 7.29 -7.62
C LEU A 79 12.97 6.76 -6.76
N ASP A 80 13.95 7.64 -6.50
CA ASP A 80 15.02 7.37 -5.54
C ASP A 80 14.51 7.38 -4.09
N GLU A 81 15.40 7.18 -3.14
CA GLU A 81 15.06 7.16 -1.71
C GLU A 81 14.50 8.49 -1.16
N PHE A 82 14.64 9.58 -1.90
CA PHE A 82 14.11 10.90 -1.55
C PHE A 82 12.79 11.23 -2.29
N GLY A 83 12.24 10.27 -3.08
CA GLY A 83 11.05 10.48 -3.89
C GLY A 83 11.28 11.29 -5.16
N LYS A 84 12.54 11.41 -5.62
CA LYS A 84 12.87 12.11 -6.88
C LYS A 84 13.00 11.12 -8.03
N PRO A 85 12.62 11.52 -9.27
CA PRO A 85 12.79 10.66 -10.45
C PRO A 85 14.24 10.19 -10.61
N MET A 86 14.42 8.90 -10.86
CA MET A 86 15.71 8.29 -11.10
C MET A 86 15.79 7.59 -12.46
N GLN A 87 17.00 7.35 -12.95
CA GLN A 87 17.21 6.55 -14.16
C GLN A 87 16.91 5.07 -13.89
N ARG A 88 16.30 4.42 -14.87
CA ARG A 88 15.98 3.00 -14.79
C ARG A 88 17.28 2.17 -14.82
N PRO A 89 17.54 1.32 -13.80
CA PRO A 89 18.66 0.39 -13.84
C PRO A 89 18.57 -0.59 -15.02
N GLN A 90 19.74 -1.01 -15.52
CA GLN A 90 19.82 -2.02 -16.58
C GLN A 90 19.89 -3.43 -16.01
N ASP A 91 20.48 -3.60 -14.83
CA ASP A 91 20.51 -4.87 -14.12
C ASP A 91 19.12 -5.20 -13.57
N GLU A 92 18.70 -6.47 -13.69
CA GLU A 92 17.34 -6.91 -13.31
C GLU A 92 17.14 -6.91 -11.79
N GLU A 93 18.19 -7.20 -11.02
CA GLU A 93 18.12 -7.19 -9.55
C GLU A 93 18.08 -5.75 -9.02
N GLU A 94 18.91 -4.86 -9.55
CA GLU A 94 18.88 -3.43 -9.21
C GLU A 94 17.52 -2.80 -9.58
N LEU A 95 16.97 -3.15 -10.75
CA LEU A 95 15.66 -2.69 -11.19
C LEU A 95 14.55 -3.15 -10.22
N MET A 96 14.58 -4.40 -9.81
CA MET A 96 13.63 -4.94 -8.83
C MET A 96 13.68 -4.14 -7.51
N TYR A 97 14.88 -3.90 -6.97
CA TYR A 97 15.01 -3.11 -5.74
C TYR A 97 14.61 -1.64 -5.91
N ALA A 98 14.90 -1.05 -7.07
CA ALA A 98 14.44 0.32 -7.38
C ALA A 98 12.92 0.43 -7.40
N ILE A 99 12.21 -0.58 -7.92
CA ILE A 99 10.74 -0.62 -7.88
C ILE A 99 10.25 -0.78 -6.43
N LEU A 100 10.89 -1.68 -5.66
CA LEU A 100 10.53 -2.00 -4.27
C LEU A 100 10.70 -0.83 -3.30
N THR A 101 11.48 0.18 -3.66
CA THR A 101 11.66 1.39 -2.83
C THR A 101 10.32 2.04 -2.45
N TRP A 102 9.36 2.07 -3.40
CA TRP A 102 8.05 2.73 -3.25
C TRP A 102 6.87 1.88 -3.74
N SER A 103 7.08 0.63 -4.11
CA SER A 103 6.00 -0.22 -4.66
C SER A 103 6.12 -1.63 -4.13
N ALA A 104 5.11 -2.09 -3.43
CA ALA A 104 5.04 -3.46 -2.96
C ALA A 104 4.99 -4.46 -4.12
N LEU A 105 5.47 -5.67 -3.89
CA LEU A 105 5.28 -6.80 -4.79
C LEU A 105 3.79 -7.08 -5.03
N PRO A 106 3.35 -7.33 -6.27
CA PRO A 106 2.01 -7.83 -6.55
C PRO A 106 1.72 -9.10 -5.75
N GLY A 107 0.60 -9.13 -5.05
CA GLY A 107 0.27 -10.24 -4.13
C GLY A 107 0.80 -10.07 -2.69
N ALA A 108 1.57 -9.00 -2.44
CA ALA A 108 2.03 -8.63 -1.10
C ALA A 108 1.77 -7.14 -0.78
N SER A 109 1.01 -6.44 -1.61
CA SER A 109 0.57 -5.08 -1.35
C SER A 109 -0.53 -5.05 -0.30
N ARG A 110 -0.38 -4.23 0.71
CA ARG A 110 -1.40 -4.07 1.75
C ARG A 110 -2.72 -3.49 1.22
N HIS A 111 -2.69 -2.73 0.14
CA HIS A 111 -3.90 -2.24 -0.54
C HIS A 111 -4.81 -3.37 -1.07
N HIS A 112 -4.31 -4.61 -1.19
CA HIS A 112 -5.12 -5.76 -1.56
C HIS A 112 -6.23 -6.07 -0.56
N LEU A 113 -6.04 -5.64 0.69
CA LEU A 113 -6.98 -5.92 1.79
C LEU A 113 -8.15 -4.92 1.83
N GLY A 114 -8.03 -3.77 1.16
CA GLY A 114 -9.01 -2.68 1.27
C GLY A 114 -9.05 -2.01 2.64
N THR A 115 -8.09 -2.33 3.53
CA THR A 115 -7.94 -1.77 4.89
C THR A 115 -6.91 -0.67 4.95
N ASP A 116 -6.14 -0.53 3.89
CA ASP A 116 -5.02 0.39 3.74
C ASP A 116 -5.36 1.45 2.71
N ILE A 117 -5.17 2.71 3.08
CA ILE A 117 -5.56 3.86 2.28
C ILE A 117 -4.45 4.93 2.28
N ASP A 118 -4.30 5.61 1.16
CA ASP A 118 -3.43 6.77 1.03
C ASP A 118 -4.27 8.03 1.16
N VAL A 119 -3.88 8.92 2.09
CA VAL A 119 -4.70 10.05 2.51
C VAL A 119 -3.92 11.36 2.55
N VAL A 120 -4.63 12.45 2.21
CA VAL A 120 -4.14 13.83 2.32
C VAL A 120 -5.24 14.73 2.88
N ASP A 121 -4.86 15.98 3.24
CA ASP A 121 -5.82 17.03 3.56
C ASP A 121 -6.35 17.69 2.29
N GLY A 122 -7.57 17.41 1.93
CA GLY A 122 -8.20 18.04 0.78
C GLY A 122 -8.41 19.56 0.93
N ASN A 123 -8.36 20.13 2.15
CA ASN A 123 -8.42 21.59 2.36
C ASN A 123 -7.09 22.27 2.05
N ALA A 124 -5.97 21.56 2.24
CA ALA A 124 -4.64 22.06 1.92
C ALA A 124 -4.23 21.85 0.45
N CYS A 125 -4.99 21.03 -0.29
CA CYS A 125 -4.72 20.72 -1.70
C CYS A 125 -5.19 21.87 -2.59
N PRO A 126 -4.32 22.54 -3.38
CA PRO A 126 -4.73 23.57 -4.31
C PRO A 126 -5.65 23.00 -5.41
N GLU A 127 -6.50 23.86 -5.96
CA GLU A 127 -7.37 23.46 -7.08
C GLU A 127 -6.51 23.04 -8.29
N GLY A 128 -6.85 21.90 -8.89
CA GLY A 128 -6.13 21.35 -10.05
C GLY A 128 -4.78 20.72 -9.71
N TYR A 129 -4.38 20.68 -8.43
CA TYR A 129 -3.14 20.01 -8.02
C TYR A 129 -3.29 18.49 -8.04
N GLU A 130 -2.37 17.82 -8.73
CA GLU A 130 -2.28 16.35 -8.73
C GLU A 130 -1.31 15.90 -7.63
N VAL A 131 -1.85 15.27 -6.60
CA VAL A 131 -1.08 14.73 -5.49
C VAL A 131 -0.15 13.62 -5.97
N GLN A 132 1.12 13.69 -5.59
CA GLN A 132 2.16 12.75 -6.03
C GLN A 132 2.50 11.69 -4.97
N LEU A 133 1.99 11.85 -3.75
CA LEU A 133 2.31 11.01 -2.59
C LEU A 133 3.82 10.94 -2.34
N THR A 134 4.41 12.09 -2.04
CA THR A 134 5.84 12.23 -1.79
C THR A 134 6.15 12.68 -0.36
N PRO A 135 7.35 12.38 0.17
CA PRO A 135 7.78 12.92 1.45
C PRO A 135 7.74 14.46 1.54
N ASP A 136 8.05 15.14 0.44
CA ASP A 136 8.01 16.60 0.36
C ASP A 136 6.58 17.16 0.56
N GLU A 137 5.57 16.50 0.02
CA GLU A 137 4.17 16.88 0.25
C GLU A 137 3.75 16.67 1.71
N CYS A 138 4.18 15.55 2.32
CA CYS A 138 3.87 15.23 3.72
C CYS A 138 4.49 16.23 4.70
N THR A 139 5.72 16.68 4.44
CA THR A 139 6.45 17.65 5.28
C THR A 139 6.18 19.10 4.88
N GLY A 140 5.62 19.33 3.70
CA GLY A 140 5.22 20.61 3.13
C GLY A 140 3.75 20.93 3.35
N MET A 141 2.97 20.90 2.25
CA MET A 141 1.56 21.36 2.26
C MET A 141 0.67 20.54 3.18
N PHE A 142 0.92 19.24 3.37
CA PHE A 142 0.13 18.36 4.22
C PHE A 142 0.72 18.17 5.63
N ALA A 143 1.77 18.91 6.01
CA ALA A 143 2.48 18.69 7.27
C ALA A 143 1.58 18.79 8.52
N LYS A 144 0.65 19.73 8.56
CA LYS A 144 -0.27 19.91 9.70
C LYS A 144 -1.20 18.70 9.85
N PHE A 145 -1.71 18.19 8.74
CA PHE A 145 -2.57 17.02 8.69
C PHE A 145 -1.86 15.76 9.19
N HIS A 146 -0.68 15.47 8.65
CA HIS A 146 0.09 14.30 9.06
C HIS A 146 0.56 14.37 10.51
N LYS A 147 0.98 15.56 10.98
CA LYS A 147 1.32 15.78 12.41
C LYS A 147 0.11 15.54 13.32
N PHE A 148 -1.08 15.97 12.93
CA PHE A 148 -2.31 15.70 13.67
C PHE A 148 -2.59 14.20 13.74
N LEU A 149 -2.55 13.50 12.60
CA LEU A 149 -2.73 12.05 12.55
C LEU A 149 -1.72 11.30 13.42
N ASP A 150 -0.44 11.66 13.36
CA ASP A 150 0.62 11.03 14.16
C ASP A 150 0.38 11.19 15.66
N ALA A 151 -0.09 12.36 16.09
CA ALA A 151 -0.48 12.59 17.49
C ALA A 151 -1.69 11.73 17.90
N ARG A 152 -2.65 11.51 17.00
CA ARG A 152 -3.80 10.63 17.25
C ARG A 152 -3.40 9.16 17.30
N PHE A 153 -2.51 8.71 16.42
CA PHE A 153 -1.95 7.36 16.44
C PHE A 153 -1.20 7.07 17.74
N ALA A 154 -0.34 8.00 18.18
CA ALA A 154 0.39 7.88 19.44
C ALA A 154 -0.53 7.78 20.67
N ALA A 155 -1.70 8.42 20.61
CA ALA A 155 -2.70 8.40 21.69
C ALA A 155 -3.73 7.26 21.57
N ASN A 156 -3.56 6.31 20.63
CA ASN A 156 -4.54 5.28 20.26
C ASN A 156 -5.95 5.85 19.95
N GLY A 157 -5.98 7.11 19.47
CA GLY A 157 -7.21 7.87 19.24
C GLY A 157 -7.62 7.97 17.77
N ALA A 158 -7.27 6.96 16.94
CA ALA A 158 -7.54 6.96 15.50
C ALA A 158 -8.35 5.72 15.04
N PHE A 159 -9.22 5.19 15.91
CA PHE A 159 -10.21 4.15 15.56
C PHE A 159 -9.59 2.94 14.86
N GLY A 160 -8.46 2.41 15.38
CA GLY A 160 -7.76 1.27 14.79
C GLY A 160 -6.80 1.59 13.65
N PHE A 161 -6.81 2.82 13.12
CA PHE A 161 -5.85 3.24 12.11
C PHE A 161 -4.48 3.58 12.71
N SER A 162 -3.42 3.29 11.95
CA SER A 162 -2.03 3.61 12.30
C SER A 162 -1.12 3.65 11.07
N ARG A 163 0.13 4.09 11.26
CA ARG A 163 1.19 3.99 10.25
C ARG A 163 1.75 2.57 10.19
N VAL A 164 2.00 2.11 8.98
CA VAL A 164 2.67 0.83 8.73
C VAL A 164 4.08 1.06 8.21
N PHE A 165 4.24 1.93 7.22
CA PHE A 165 5.53 2.25 6.61
C PHE A 165 6.23 3.37 7.41
N VAL A 166 6.93 2.97 8.47
CA VAL A 166 7.63 3.89 9.39
C VAL A 166 9.14 3.68 9.35
N PRO A 167 9.95 4.68 9.72
CA PRO A 167 11.40 4.53 9.76
C PRO A 167 11.84 3.32 10.61
N GLY A 168 12.79 2.55 10.10
CA GLY A 168 13.37 1.39 10.80
C GLY A 168 12.53 0.11 10.76
N ARG A 169 11.38 0.11 10.07
CA ARG A 169 10.57 -1.08 9.84
C ARG A 169 10.76 -1.56 8.42
N GLY A 170 11.48 -2.68 8.21
CA GLY A 170 11.76 -3.23 6.89
C GLY A 170 12.51 -2.26 5.96
N LYS A 171 12.42 -2.49 4.65
CA LYS A 171 13.16 -1.71 3.64
C LYS A 171 12.30 -0.85 2.72
N ILE A 172 10.96 -0.92 2.79
CA ILE A 172 10.09 0.04 2.12
C ILE A 172 10.30 1.40 2.79
N LYS A 173 10.39 2.45 1.99
CA LYS A 173 10.55 3.80 2.51
C LYS A 173 9.31 4.25 3.30
N PRO A 174 9.49 5.12 4.31
CA PRO A 174 8.38 5.63 5.09
C PRO A 174 7.39 6.40 4.22
N GLU A 175 6.11 6.02 4.33
CA GLU A 175 5.01 6.63 3.59
C GLU A 175 4.09 7.37 4.55
N GLY A 176 4.32 8.68 4.68
CA GLY A 176 3.54 9.53 5.58
C GLY A 176 2.07 9.69 5.17
N TRP A 177 1.70 9.37 3.95
CA TRP A 177 0.34 9.39 3.43
C TRP A 177 -0.42 8.08 3.71
N HIS A 178 0.30 6.96 3.89
CA HIS A 178 -0.28 5.64 4.03
C HIS A 178 -0.73 5.37 5.47
N ILE A 179 -1.98 4.99 5.65
CA ILE A 179 -2.55 4.53 6.92
C ILE A 179 -3.29 3.20 6.74
N ALA A 180 -3.28 2.39 7.76
CA ALA A 180 -3.89 1.06 7.77
C ALA A 180 -4.78 0.86 8.98
N HIS A 181 -5.92 0.20 8.81
CA HIS A 181 -6.74 -0.27 9.91
C HIS A 181 -6.20 -1.62 10.40
N LEU A 182 -5.38 -1.57 11.47
CA LEU A 182 -4.61 -2.73 11.91
C LEU A 182 -5.45 -3.92 12.38
N PRO A 183 -6.54 -3.75 13.15
CA PRO A 183 -7.32 -4.90 13.60
C PRO A 183 -7.88 -5.74 12.44
N THR A 184 -8.43 -5.08 11.42
CA THR A 184 -8.98 -5.77 10.25
C THR A 184 -7.91 -6.33 9.33
N SER A 185 -6.83 -5.57 9.09
CA SER A 185 -5.75 -6.05 8.22
C SER A 185 -5.07 -7.30 8.76
N ARG A 186 -4.82 -7.39 10.07
CA ARG A 186 -4.27 -8.61 10.70
C ARG A 186 -5.11 -9.83 10.40
N ARG A 187 -6.42 -9.73 10.60
CA ARG A 187 -7.36 -10.84 10.35
C ARG A 187 -7.36 -11.25 8.88
N LEU A 188 -7.34 -10.28 7.95
CA LEU A 188 -7.35 -10.56 6.51
C LEU A 188 -6.01 -11.10 5.99
N LEU A 189 -4.92 -10.91 6.74
CA LEU A 189 -3.59 -11.48 6.44
C LEU A 189 -3.42 -12.90 7.00
N GLU A 190 -4.34 -13.37 7.85
CA GLU A 190 -4.35 -14.76 8.28
C GLU A 190 -4.42 -15.67 7.05
N GLY A 191 -3.57 -16.67 6.98
CA GLY A 191 -3.49 -17.56 5.82
C GLY A 191 -2.55 -17.09 4.69
N PHE A 192 -1.92 -15.92 4.78
CA PHE A 192 -0.84 -15.58 3.85
C PHE A 192 0.30 -16.59 3.96
N SER A 193 0.75 -17.11 2.83
CA SER A 193 1.83 -18.08 2.73
C SER A 193 2.78 -17.68 1.61
N LEU A 194 4.09 -17.70 1.91
CA LEU A 194 5.11 -17.41 0.91
C LEU A 194 5.14 -18.46 -0.20
N ASP A 195 4.81 -19.72 0.12
CA ASP A 195 4.69 -20.78 -0.87
C ASP A 195 3.54 -20.52 -1.87
N THR A 196 2.42 -19.99 -1.38
CA THR A 196 1.33 -19.58 -2.27
C THR A 196 1.74 -18.42 -3.14
N LEU A 197 2.41 -17.40 -2.59
CA LEU A 197 2.93 -16.27 -3.37
C LEU A 197 3.94 -16.74 -4.42
N ARG A 198 4.81 -17.68 -4.11
CA ARG A 198 5.75 -18.31 -5.05
C ARG A 198 5.02 -18.94 -6.23
N ARG A 199 3.98 -19.74 -5.97
CA ARG A 199 3.16 -20.36 -7.03
C ARG A 199 2.43 -19.34 -7.89
N ILE A 200 1.96 -18.24 -7.28
CA ILE A 200 1.35 -17.13 -8.01
C ILE A 200 2.38 -16.55 -9.01
N TYR A 201 3.62 -16.30 -8.58
CA TYR A 201 4.64 -15.75 -9.48
C TYR A 201 5.09 -16.73 -10.56
N GLU A 202 5.17 -18.02 -10.26
CA GLU A 202 5.46 -19.05 -11.28
C GLU A 202 4.46 -18.99 -12.44
N ALA A 203 3.17 -18.76 -12.12
CA ALA A 203 2.08 -18.70 -13.10
C ALA A 203 1.85 -17.30 -13.71
N THR A 204 2.45 -16.23 -13.16
CA THR A 204 2.19 -14.83 -13.55
C THR A 204 3.28 -14.33 -14.50
N ASP A 205 2.91 -13.48 -15.48
CA ASP A 205 3.86 -12.70 -16.27
C ASP A 205 4.24 -11.42 -15.53
N ILE A 206 5.15 -11.55 -14.57
CA ILE A 206 5.70 -10.47 -13.76
C ILE A 206 7.13 -10.15 -14.19
N ALA A 207 7.43 -8.88 -14.38
CA ALA A 207 8.80 -8.43 -14.67
C ALA A 207 9.74 -8.74 -13.50
N CYS A 208 11.01 -9.02 -13.79
CA CYS A 208 12.03 -9.48 -12.84
C CYS A 208 11.71 -10.84 -12.18
N LYS A 209 10.84 -11.64 -12.80
CA LYS A 209 10.34 -12.91 -12.26
C LYS A 209 11.44 -13.82 -11.74
N ARG A 210 12.51 -14.02 -12.54
CA ARG A 210 13.62 -14.90 -12.20
C ARG A 210 14.33 -14.44 -10.92
N VAL A 211 14.57 -13.15 -10.78
CA VAL A 211 15.25 -12.59 -9.61
C VAL A 211 14.32 -12.60 -8.40
N ILE A 212 13.03 -12.24 -8.58
CA ILE A 212 12.02 -12.32 -7.52
C ILE A 212 11.96 -13.73 -6.93
N LEU A 213 11.82 -14.77 -7.77
CA LEU A 213 11.72 -16.16 -7.31
C LEU A 213 13.00 -16.64 -6.62
N ALA A 214 14.17 -16.23 -7.11
CA ALA A 214 15.46 -16.58 -6.52
C ALA A 214 15.69 -15.90 -5.16
N ARG A 215 15.09 -14.73 -4.92
CA ARG A 215 15.27 -13.93 -3.70
C ARG A 215 14.03 -13.90 -2.81
N LEU A 216 12.99 -14.67 -3.10
CA LEU A 216 11.67 -14.47 -2.49
C LEU A 216 11.69 -14.55 -0.96
N ASP A 217 12.48 -15.46 -0.38
CA ASP A 217 12.60 -15.60 1.07
C ASP A 217 13.24 -14.34 1.71
N SER A 218 14.33 -13.81 1.14
CA SER A 218 14.94 -12.57 1.63
C SER A 218 14.08 -11.35 1.37
N LEU A 219 13.34 -11.32 0.25
CA LEU A 219 12.38 -10.26 -0.02
C LEU A 219 11.22 -10.27 0.98
N ALA A 220 10.79 -11.45 1.42
CA ALA A 220 9.75 -11.54 2.43
C ALA A 220 10.20 -10.95 3.78
N GLU A 221 11.42 -11.25 4.22
CA GLU A 221 11.99 -10.70 5.45
C GLU A 221 12.17 -9.17 5.41
N ASP A 222 12.52 -8.62 4.25
CA ASP A 222 12.82 -7.20 4.11
C ASP A 222 11.60 -6.35 3.73
N PHE A 223 10.66 -6.87 2.92
CA PHE A 223 9.62 -6.09 2.24
C PHE A 223 8.19 -6.58 2.47
N ILE A 224 7.96 -7.72 3.14
CA ILE A 224 6.62 -8.27 3.38
C ILE A 224 6.33 -8.39 4.88
N TYR A 225 7.01 -9.29 5.57
CA TYR A 225 6.72 -9.62 6.97
C TYR A 225 6.82 -8.44 7.96
N PRO A 226 7.75 -7.48 7.80
CA PRO A 226 7.81 -6.32 8.69
C PRO A 226 6.54 -5.48 8.68
N TYR A 227 5.74 -5.58 7.63
CA TYR A 227 4.53 -4.80 7.42
C TYR A 227 3.24 -5.57 7.68
N PHE A 228 3.32 -6.86 7.96
CA PHE A 228 2.20 -7.72 8.33
C PHE A 228 2.00 -7.71 9.86
N ILE A 229 1.55 -6.55 10.38
CA ILE A 229 1.42 -6.25 11.81
C ILE A 229 -0.05 -6.02 12.20
#